data_c0155a02dae7b76bb2084ba942a648bd
#
_entry.id   c0155a02dae7b76bb2084ba942a648bd
#
_cell.length_a   1.000
_cell.length_b   1.000
_cell.length_c   1.000
_cell.angle_alpha   90.00
_cell.angle_beta   90.00
_cell.angle_gamma   90.00
#
_symmetry.space_group_name_H-M   'P 1'
#
loop_
_entity.id
_entity.type
_entity.pdbx_description
1 polymer ?
#
loop_
_entity_poly.entity_id
_entity_poly.type
_entity_poly.pdbx_seq_one_letter_code
_entity_poly.pdbx_strand_id
1 'polypeptide(L)'
;MLEIENLKTNFNTYDGVVKALDGVNLKIEDGEIFGLVGETGSGKSVTCYSALKLLPKSGEIVDGKITLNGEDITHASEERLREIRGGEIGIIFQDPLSALNPVMTVNEQIGEILVLHQNAELQKLASEKEIPTYKSERWKASPGIEFTMMAFCISFISLFVMLGQWRFSLPFLFIIMLMLIRDYLQRDNPASALDLMVISALSRVKLPNPEQIANSYPHELSGGMQQRVMIAMALAGKAKMLIADEPTTALDVTIQAQILQLIKDIQREENMSVLLITHDLGVVAETCEKVAVMYKGKIVEQ
;
A
#
# COMPACT_ATOMS: atom_id res chain seq x y z
N MET A 1 -3.75 -12.78 -19.38
CA MET A 1 -3.47 -12.39 -17.97
C MET A 1 -4.62 -12.76 -17.04
N LEU A 2 -5.74 -12.04 -17.03
CA LEU A 2 -6.94 -12.32 -16.21
C LEU A 2 -8.14 -12.57 -17.11
N GLU A 3 -8.88 -13.65 -16.85
CA GLU A 3 -10.10 -13.99 -17.58
C GLU A 3 -11.22 -14.31 -16.60
N ILE A 4 -12.37 -13.68 -16.79
CA ILE A 4 -13.58 -13.84 -16.01
C ILE A 4 -14.68 -14.30 -16.94
N GLU A 5 -15.32 -15.44 -16.65
CA GLU A 5 -16.36 -16.04 -17.47
C GLU A 5 -17.65 -16.19 -16.65
N ASN A 6 -18.74 -15.63 -17.14
CA ASN A 6 -20.10 -15.75 -16.59
C ASN A 6 -20.19 -15.47 -15.09
N LEU A 7 -19.40 -14.52 -14.57
CA LEU A 7 -19.30 -14.24 -13.13
C LEU A 7 -20.62 -13.67 -12.60
N LYS A 8 -21.16 -14.32 -11.56
CA LYS A 8 -22.36 -13.89 -10.84
C LYS A 8 -22.05 -13.75 -9.36
N THR A 9 -22.35 -12.59 -8.80
CA THR A 9 -22.13 -12.27 -7.40
C THR A 9 -23.40 -11.69 -6.78
N ASN A 10 -23.80 -12.26 -5.66
CA ASN A 10 -24.97 -11.81 -4.89
C ASN A 10 -24.53 -11.26 -3.53
N PHE A 11 -25.33 -10.34 -3.00
CA PHE A 11 -25.25 -9.87 -1.62
C PHE A 11 -26.52 -10.20 -0.87
N ASN A 12 -26.38 -10.87 0.26
CA ASN A 12 -27.45 -11.16 1.18
C ASN A 12 -27.67 -9.96 2.11
N THR A 13 -28.82 -9.29 1.97
CA THR A 13 -29.21 -8.13 2.77
C THR A 13 -30.45 -8.45 3.59
N TYR A 14 -30.83 -7.58 4.54
CA TYR A 14 -32.06 -7.71 5.32
C TYR A 14 -33.32 -7.70 4.44
N ASP A 15 -33.28 -6.97 3.32
CA ASP A 15 -34.40 -6.80 2.38
C ASP A 15 -34.43 -7.88 1.29
N GLY A 16 -33.51 -8.83 1.33
CA GLY A 16 -33.40 -9.93 0.36
C GLY A 16 -32.04 -10.00 -0.34
N VAL A 17 -31.99 -10.74 -1.45
CA VAL A 17 -30.77 -10.97 -2.24
C VAL A 17 -30.64 -9.93 -3.32
N VAL A 18 -29.55 -9.17 -3.30
CA VAL A 18 -29.18 -8.22 -4.36
C VAL A 18 -28.21 -8.89 -5.31
N LYS A 19 -28.59 -9.02 -6.58
CA LYS A 19 -27.71 -9.50 -7.64
C LYS A 19 -26.80 -8.38 -8.10
N ALA A 20 -25.56 -8.36 -7.63
CA ALA A 20 -24.59 -7.33 -7.96
C ALA A 20 -23.92 -7.56 -9.32
N LEU A 21 -23.64 -8.82 -9.66
CA LEU A 21 -23.13 -9.24 -10.97
C LEU A 21 -24.05 -10.33 -11.54
N ASP A 22 -24.34 -10.23 -12.85
CA ASP A 22 -25.24 -11.16 -13.54
C ASP A 22 -24.64 -11.60 -14.89
N GLY A 23 -23.60 -12.44 -14.84
CA GLY A 23 -22.94 -13.03 -16.00
C GLY A 23 -21.89 -12.12 -16.64
N VAL A 24 -20.98 -11.56 -15.82
CA VAL A 24 -19.87 -10.72 -16.32
C VAL A 24 -18.84 -11.58 -17.02
N ASN A 25 -18.47 -11.17 -18.24
CA ASN A 25 -17.38 -11.74 -19.01
C ASN A 25 -16.35 -10.65 -19.27
N LEU A 26 -15.09 -10.89 -18.91
CA LEU A 26 -14.00 -9.92 -19.02
C LEU A 26 -12.70 -10.65 -19.31
N LYS A 27 -11.92 -10.16 -20.29
CA LYS A 27 -10.61 -10.71 -20.59
C LYS A 27 -9.59 -9.58 -20.69
N ILE A 28 -8.51 -9.69 -19.90
CA ILE A 28 -7.40 -8.76 -19.88
C ILE A 28 -6.16 -9.51 -20.36
N GLU A 29 -5.55 -9.01 -21.42
CA GLU A 29 -4.33 -9.58 -21.99
C GLU A 29 -3.09 -9.09 -21.23
N ASP A 30 -1.96 -9.73 -21.51
CA ASP A 30 -0.70 -9.34 -20.90
C ASP A 30 -0.23 -7.98 -21.42
N GLY A 31 0.17 -7.10 -20.50
CA GLY A 31 0.76 -5.81 -20.81
C GLY A 31 -0.20 -4.73 -21.33
N GLU A 32 -1.54 -4.95 -21.31
CA GLU A 32 -2.50 -3.93 -21.72
C GLU A 32 -3.06 -3.12 -20.56
N ILE A 33 -3.50 -1.89 -20.85
CA ILE A 33 -4.34 -1.09 -19.96
C ILE A 33 -5.79 -1.24 -20.39
N PHE A 34 -6.57 -1.96 -19.61
CA PHE A 34 -7.98 -2.22 -19.85
C PHE A 34 -8.86 -1.34 -18.96
N GLY A 35 -9.80 -0.61 -19.54
CA GLY A 35 -10.76 0.24 -18.83
C GLY A 35 -12.07 -0.49 -18.51
N LEU A 36 -12.54 -0.40 -17.27
CA LEU A 36 -13.89 -0.83 -16.87
C LEU A 36 -14.68 0.39 -16.43
N VAL A 37 -15.63 0.83 -17.24
CA VAL A 37 -16.39 2.05 -16.99
C VAL A 37 -17.85 1.76 -16.72
N GLY A 38 -18.53 2.68 -16.05
CA GLY A 38 -19.95 2.62 -15.76
C GLY A 38 -20.35 3.51 -14.60
N GLU A 39 -21.63 3.69 -14.40
CA GLU A 39 -22.16 4.47 -13.28
C GLU A 39 -21.79 3.89 -11.91
N THR A 40 -21.85 4.71 -10.86
CA THR A 40 -21.69 4.24 -9.48
C THR A 40 -22.75 3.17 -9.19
N GLY A 41 -22.35 2.06 -8.57
CA GLY A 41 -23.23 0.92 -8.32
C GLY A 41 -23.47 -0.01 -9.51
N SER A 42 -22.82 0.18 -10.67
CA SER A 42 -22.95 -0.72 -11.80
C SER A 42 -22.32 -2.12 -11.61
N GLY A 43 -21.45 -2.29 -10.58
CA GLY A 43 -20.80 -3.56 -10.26
C GLY A 43 -19.27 -3.60 -10.50
N LYS A 44 -18.64 -2.50 -10.95
CA LYS A 44 -17.20 -2.44 -11.29
C LYS A 44 -16.28 -2.94 -10.18
N SER A 45 -16.33 -2.30 -9.01
CA SER A 45 -15.52 -2.69 -7.85
C SER A 45 -15.86 -4.11 -7.36
N VAL A 46 -17.15 -4.50 -7.44
CA VAL A 46 -17.57 -5.85 -7.08
C VAL A 46 -16.92 -6.89 -8.00
N THR A 47 -16.76 -6.61 -9.29
CA THR A 47 -16.05 -7.50 -10.22
C THR A 47 -14.61 -7.75 -9.76
N CYS A 48 -13.88 -6.70 -9.41
CA CYS A 48 -12.49 -6.82 -8.93
C CYS A 48 -12.39 -7.51 -7.57
N TYR A 49 -13.25 -7.13 -6.62
CA TYR A 49 -13.28 -7.76 -5.31
C TYR A 49 -13.70 -9.23 -5.36
N SER A 50 -14.56 -9.59 -6.32
CA SER A 50 -14.87 -11.00 -6.59
C SER A 50 -13.65 -11.76 -7.11
N ALA A 51 -12.90 -11.16 -8.06
CA ALA A 51 -11.70 -11.77 -8.61
C ALA A 51 -10.62 -12.05 -7.56
N LEU A 52 -10.50 -11.17 -6.57
CA LEU A 52 -9.53 -11.30 -5.46
C LEU A 52 -10.13 -11.94 -4.20
N LYS A 53 -11.39 -12.36 -4.21
CA LYS A 53 -12.14 -12.83 -3.04
C LYS A 53 -12.04 -11.89 -1.84
N LEU A 54 -12.16 -10.59 -2.09
CA LEU A 54 -12.19 -9.51 -1.10
C LEU A 54 -13.62 -9.05 -0.80
N LEU A 55 -14.62 -9.85 -1.13
CA LEU A 55 -16.01 -9.55 -0.83
C LEU A 55 -16.26 -9.55 0.69
N PRO A 56 -17.12 -8.66 1.20
CA PRO A 56 -17.58 -8.73 2.58
C PRO A 56 -18.37 -10.02 2.81
N LYS A 57 -18.58 -10.39 4.08
CA LYS A 57 -19.27 -11.64 4.46
C LYS A 57 -20.68 -11.82 3.88
N SER A 58 -21.34 -10.71 3.52
CA SER A 58 -22.65 -10.71 2.86
C SER A 58 -22.59 -11.02 1.36
N GLY A 59 -21.41 -10.95 0.75
CA GLY A 59 -21.18 -11.17 -0.68
C GLY A 59 -20.73 -12.59 -0.98
N GLU A 60 -21.31 -13.21 -2.00
CA GLU A 60 -21.03 -14.58 -2.41
C GLU A 60 -20.95 -14.66 -3.95
N ILE A 61 -19.92 -15.35 -4.45
CA ILE A 61 -19.82 -15.74 -5.87
C ILE A 61 -20.71 -16.96 -6.04
N VAL A 62 -21.79 -16.83 -6.80
CA VAL A 62 -22.77 -17.91 -7.00
C VAL A 62 -22.56 -18.72 -8.28
N ASP A 63 -21.87 -18.16 -9.25
CA ASP A 63 -21.59 -18.81 -10.55
C ASP A 63 -20.41 -18.10 -11.24
N GLY A 64 -19.80 -18.77 -12.21
CA GLY A 64 -18.73 -18.24 -13.06
C GLY A 64 -17.36 -18.80 -12.73
N LYS A 65 -16.41 -18.44 -13.58
CA LYS A 65 -15.02 -18.88 -13.49
C LYS A 65 -14.08 -17.69 -13.55
N ILE A 66 -13.01 -17.74 -12.77
CA ILE A 66 -11.95 -16.73 -12.73
C ILE A 66 -10.63 -17.43 -12.97
N THR A 67 -9.93 -17.04 -14.02
CA THR A 67 -8.65 -17.63 -14.42
C THR A 67 -7.57 -16.56 -14.40
N LEU A 68 -6.47 -16.82 -13.70
CA LEU A 68 -5.28 -15.95 -13.64
C LEU A 68 -4.09 -16.70 -14.23
N ASN A 69 -3.45 -16.16 -15.27
CA ASN A 69 -2.32 -16.79 -15.96
C ASN A 69 -2.58 -18.25 -16.38
N GLY A 70 -3.84 -18.60 -16.73
CA GLY A 70 -4.24 -19.96 -17.08
C GLY A 70 -4.61 -20.86 -15.91
N GLU A 71 -4.42 -20.42 -14.67
CA GLU A 71 -4.82 -21.11 -13.45
C GLU A 71 -6.24 -20.70 -13.04
N ASP A 72 -7.11 -21.69 -12.77
CA ASP A 72 -8.44 -21.42 -12.20
C ASP A 72 -8.33 -21.08 -10.71
N ILE A 73 -8.58 -19.82 -10.37
CA ILE A 73 -8.53 -19.30 -9.01
C ILE A 73 -9.92 -19.17 -8.35
N THR A 74 -10.97 -19.63 -9.03
CA THR A 74 -12.37 -19.49 -8.57
C THR A 74 -12.57 -20.09 -7.17
N HIS A 75 -11.89 -21.19 -6.87
CA HIS A 75 -11.96 -21.87 -5.58
C HIS A 75 -10.58 -21.99 -4.91
N ALA A 76 -9.65 -21.07 -5.20
CA ALA A 76 -8.32 -21.08 -4.62
C ALA A 76 -8.36 -21.03 -3.08
N SER A 77 -7.41 -21.72 -2.44
CA SER A 77 -7.23 -21.71 -0.99
C SER A 77 -6.79 -20.32 -0.49
N GLU A 78 -6.98 -20.03 0.80
CA GLU A 78 -6.50 -18.77 1.38
C GLU A 78 -4.98 -18.62 1.29
N GLU A 79 -4.21 -19.72 1.32
CA GLU A 79 -2.76 -19.68 1.11
C GLU A 79 -2.42 -19.20 -0.30
N ARG A 80 -3.08 -19.75 -1.33
CA ARG A 80 -2.89 -19.33 -2.73
C ARG A 80 -3.36 -17.89 -2.94
N LEU A 81 -4.48 -17.49 -2.33
CA LEU A 81 -4.98 -16.12 -2.41
C LEU A 81 -4.02 -15.10 -1.77
N ARG A 82 -3.28 -15.46 -0.70
CA ARG A 82 -2.25 -14.59 -0.12
C ARG A 82 -1.06 -14.38 -1.06
N GLU A 83 -0.68 -15.40 -1.84
CA GLU A 83 0.35 -15.26 -2.85
C GLU A 83 -0.11 -14.34 -3.99
N ILE A 84 -1.37 -14.48 -4.42
CA ILE A 84 -1.97 -13.67 -5.48
C ILE A 84 -2.10 -12.21 -5.04
N ARG A 85 -2.67 -11.96 -3.85
CA ARG A 85 -2.91 -10.61 -3.32
C ARG A 85 -1.61 -9.94 -2.94
N GLY A 86 -1.18 -8.98 -3.75
CA GLY A 86 0.06 -8.22 -3.58
C GLY A 86 1.27 -8.82 -4.31
N GLY A 87 1.35 -10.15 -4.51
CA GLY A 87 2.45 -10.81 -5.21
C GLY A 87 2.22 -10.95 -6.72
N GLU A 88 1.01 -11.27 -7.17
CA GLU A 88 0.69 -11.38 -8.59
C GLU A 88 -0.24 -10.25 -9.06
N ILE A 89 -1.18 -9.82 -8.20
CA ILE A 89 -2.09 -8.72 -8.45
C ILE A 89 -1.94 -7.68 -7.34
N GLY A 90 -1.49 -6.48 -7.70
CA GLY A 90 -1.55 -5.30 -6.83
C GLY A 90 -2.91 -4.61 -6.96
N ILE A 91 -3.37 -3.99 -5.87
CA ILE A 91 -4.63 -3.24 -5.88
C ILE A 91 -4.44 -1.83 -5.34
N ILE A 92 -4.98 -0.85 -6.05
CA ILE A 92 -5.14 0.53 -5.61
C ILE A 92 -6.62 0.72 -5.30
N PHE A 93 -6.93 1.01 -4.03
CA PHE A 93 -8.30 1.26 -3.58
C PHE A 93 -8.74 2.69 -3.88
N GLN A 94 -10.04 2.91 -3.89
CA GLN A 94 -10.65 4.20 -4.19
C GLN A 94 -10.29 5.31 -3.19
N ASP A 95 -10.18 4.97 -1.90
CA ASP A 95 -9.87 5.93 -0.84
C ASP A 95 -8.58 5.54 -0.11
N PRO A 96 -7.50 6.33 -0.28
CA PRO A 96 -6.23 6.08 0.40
C PRO A 96 -6.33 6.11 1.93
N LEU A 97 -7.20 6.98 2.49
CA LEU A 97 -7.33 7.11 3.93
C LEU A 97 -7.94 5.87 4.59
N SER A 98 -8.83 5.18 3.89
CA SER A 98 -9.41 3.93 4.38
C SER A 98 -8.49 2.72 4.15
N ALA A 99 -7.61 2.80 3.15
CA ALA A 99 -6.68 1.73 2.81
C ALA A 99 -5.39 1.73 3.64
N LEU A 100 -4.89 2.92 4.02
CA LEU A 100 -3.69 3.09 4.82
C LEU A 100 -4.00 2.96 6.32
N ASN A 101 -3.18 2.22 7.05
CA ASN A 101 -3.31 2.09 8.50
C ASN A 101 -2.80 3.38 9.19
N PRO A 102 -3.67 4.16 9.88
CA PRO A 102 -3.29 5.46 10.45
C PRO A 102 -2.31 5.38 11.62
N VAL A 103 -2.14 4.20 12.24
CA VAL A 103 -1.25 3.99 13.39
C VAL A 103 0.09 3.35 13.03
N MET A 104 0.33 3.09 11.74
CA MET A 104 1.59 2.57 11.21
C MET A 104 2.25 3.61 10.30
N THR A 105 3.59 3.67 10.34
CA THR A 105 4.35 4.48 9.39
C THR A 105 4.28 3.90 7.97
N VAL A 106 4.61 4.71 6.98
CA VAL A 106 4.71 4.26 5.59
C VAL A 106 5.73 3.12 5.44
N ASN A 107 6.87 3.22 6.15
CA ASN A 107 7.91 2.18 6.15
C ASN A 107 7.39 0.84 6.67
N GLU A 108 6.62 0.85 7.74
CA GLU A 108 6.04 -0.36 8.31
C GLU A 108 5.05 -1.01 7.33
N GLN A 109 4.17 -0.22 6.71
CA GLN A 109 3.14 -0.74 5.79
C GLN A 109 3.72 -1.31 4.50
N ILE A 110 4.65 -0.60 3.84
CA ILE A 110 5.34 -1.11 2.65
C ILE A 110 6.24 -2.29 3.04
N GLY A 111 6.90 -2.18 4.21
CA GLY A 111 7.77 -3.21 4.74
C GLY A 111 7.09 -4.56 4.92
N GLU A 112 5.86 -4.58 5.43
CA GLU A 112 5.07 -5.83 5.55
C GLU A 112 4.90 -6.53 4.20
N ILE A 113 4.60 -5.78 3.15
CA ILE A 113 4.42 -6.33 1.80
C ILE A 113 5.74 -6.90 1.25
N LEU A 114 6.84 -6.16 1.43
CA LEU A 114 8.17 -6.60 1.01
C LEU A 114 8.62 -7.87 1.74
N VAL A 115 8.37 -7.96 3.04
CA VAL A 115 8.69 -9.16 3.83
C VAL A 115 7.85 -10.36 3.38
N LEU A 116 6.59 -10.14 3.07
CA LEU A 116 5.68 -11.21 2.65
C LEU A 116 6.01 -11.74 1.25
N HIS A 117 6.30 -10.86 0.29
CA HIS A 117 6.41 -11.23 -1.13
C HIS A 117 7.85 -11.17 -1.69
N GLN A 118 8.77 -10.44 -1.04
CA GLN A 118 10.12 -10.17 -1.55
C GLN A 118 11.24 -10.60 -0.58
N ASN A 119 10.96 -11.51 0.35
CA ASN A 119 11.89 -11.90 1.41
C ASN A 119 13.24 -12.43 0.84
N ALA A 120 13.23 -13.19 -0.24
CA ALA A 120 14.46 -13.70 -0.86
C ALA A 120 15.35 -12.56 -1.41
N GLU A 121 14.75 -11.55 -2.04
CA GLU A 121 15.48 -10.39 -2.56
C GLU A 121 15.98 -9.49 -1.43
N LEU A 122 15.19 -9.35 -0.36
CA LEU A 122 15.59 -8.66 0.85
C LEU A 122 16.83 -9.28 1.49
N GLN A 123 16.87 -10.59 1.63
CA GLN A 123 18.03 -11.32 2.16
C GLN A 123 19.26 -11.21 1.24
N LYS A 124 19.03 -11.27 -0.07
CA LYS A 124 20.09 -11.09 -1.07
C LYS A 124 20.71 -9.70 -0.95
N LEU A 125 19.90 -8.64 -0.90
CA LEU A 125 20.36 -7.26 -0.75
C LEU A 125 21.12 -7.04 0.57
N ALA A 126 20.64 -7.62 1.67
CA ALA A 126 21.29 -7.57 2.96
C ALA A 126 22.70 -8.21 2.91
N SER A 127 22.82 -9.37 2.26
CA SER A 127 24.07 -10.07 2.07
C SER A 127 25.06 -9.32 1.16
N GLU A 128 24.59 -8.79 0.03
CA GLU A 128 25.42 -8.06 -0.93
C GLU A 128 26.00 -6.76 -0.38
N LYS A 129 25.24 -6.07 0.47
CA LYS A 129 25.64 -4.80 1.07
C LYS A 129 26.23 -4.93 2.47
N GLU A 130 26.33 -6.14 3.01
CA GLU A 130 26.78 -6.40 4.38
C GLU A 130 26.03 -5.58 5.45
N ILE A 131 24.72 -5.39 5.25
CA ILE A 131 23.84 -4.61 6.13
C ILE A 131 22.78 -5.52 6.78
N PRO A 132 22.20 -5.11 7.92
CA PRO A 132 21.14 -5.90 8.54
C PRO A 132 19.90 -5.95 7.63
N THR A 133 19.22 -7.11 7.60
CA THR A 133 17.98 -7.31 6.85
C THR A 133 16.88 -6.41 7.38
N TYR A 134 16.75 -6.35 8.69
CA TYR A 134 15.78 -5.53 9.40
C TYR A 134 16.50 -4.59 10.35
N LYS A 135 15.93 -3.41 10.57
CA LYS A 135 16.38 -2.53 11.64
C LYS A 135 16.19 -3.26 12.96
N SER A 136 17.27 -3.41 13.74
CA SER A 136 17.13 -4.04 15.06
C SER A 136 16.06 -3.27 15.86
N GLU A 137 15.07 -3.98 16.40
CA GLU A 137 14.13 -3.40 17.37
C GLU A 137 14.94 -2.96 18.60
N ARG A 138 15.49 -1.76 18.54
CA ARG A 138 15.98 -1.09 19.73
C ARG A 138 14.77 -0.42 20.37
N TRP A 139 14.65 -0.64 21.66
CA TRP A 139 13.63 -0.03 22.50
C TRP A 139 13.57 1.48 22.26
N LYS A 140 12.61 1.92 21.45
CA LYS A 140 12.28 3.32 21.27
C LYS A 140 11.49 3.76 22.50
N ALA A 141 12.16 4.34 23.48
CA ALA A 141 11.43 5.15 24.44
C ALA A 141 10.69 6.23 23.66
N SER A 142 9.39 6.43 23.93
CA SER A 142 8.63 7.47 23.23
C SER A 142 9.34 8.81 23.43
N PRO A 143 9.39 9.70 22.41
CA PRO A 143 10.05 11.01 22.52
C PRO A 143 9.58 11.81 23.75
N GLY A 144 8.34 11.63 24.17
CA GLY A 144 7.80 12.24 25.39
C GLY A 144 8.43 11.71 26.67
N ILE A 145 8.73 10.41 26.77
CA ILE A 145 9.41 9.84 27.94
C ILE A 145 10.86 10.33 28.02
N GLU A 146 11.55 10.42 26.90
CA GLU A 146 12.92 10.93 26.85
C GLU A 146 12.99 12.40 27.26
N PHE A 147 12.10 13.23 26.75
CA PHE A 147 12.01 14.64 27.11
C PHE A 147 11.67 14.82 28.58
N THR A 148 10.74 14.06 29.14
CA THR A 148 10.38 14.14 30.56
C THR A 148 11.51 13.66 31.47
N MET A 149 12.23 12.60 31.12
CA MET A 149 13.40 12.13 31.86
C MET A 149 14.54 13.13 31.82
N MET A 150 14.80 13.75 30.67
CA MET A 150 15.84 14.78 30.56
C MET A 150 15.49 16.02 31.36
N ALA A 151 14.25 16.51 31.32
CA ALA A 151 13.77 17.62 32.13
C ALA A 151 13.86 17.31 33.62
N PHE A 152 13.52 16.11 34.04
CA PHE A 152 13.66 15.63 35.40
C PHE A 152 15.13 15.65 35.88
N CYS A 153 16.05 15.09 35.09
CA CYS A 153 17.49 15.10 35.42
C CYS A 153 18.04 16.51 35.54
N ILE A 154 17.69 17.41 34.63
CA ILE A 154 18.12 18.83 34.68
C ILE A 154 17.60 19.52 35.94
N SER A 155 16.33 19.29 36.32
CA SER A 155 15.72 19.86 37.53
C SER A 155 16.44 19.39 38.78
N PHE A 156 16.80 18.12 38.91
CA PHE A 156 17.55 17.59 40.06
C PHE A 156 18.98 18.10 40.08
N ILE A 157 19.66 18.22 38.96
CA ILE A 157 20.99 18.83 38.88
C ILE A 157 20.94 20.26 39.42
N SER A 158 19.98 21.08 38.98
CA SER A 158 19.80 22.47 39.43
C SER A 158 19.54 22.56 40.92
N LEU A 159 18.70 21.68 41.48
CA LEU A 159 18.39 21.63 42.90
C LEU A 159 19.64 21.32 43.74
N PHE A 160 20.42 20.29 43.38
CA PHE A 160 21.61 19.92 44.13
C PHE A 160 22.74 20.96 44.02
N VAL A 161 22.85 21.63 42.88
CA VAL A 161 23.80 22.78 42.74
C VAL A 161 23.38 23.94 43.64
N MET A 162 22.08 24.28 43.70
CA MET A 162 21.57 25.34 44.60
C MET A 162 21.80 25.03 46.08
N LEU A 163 21.71 23.76 46.48
CA LEU A 163 21.94 23.31 47.85
C LEU A 163 23.44 23.19 48.20
N GLY A 164 24.36 23.52 47.30
CA GLY A 164 25.80 23.38 47.48
C GLY A 164 26.30 21.92 47.51
N GLN A 165 25.45 20.97 47.16
CA GLN A 165 25.74 19.54 47.24
C GLN A 165 25.99 18.95 45.82
N TRP A 166 26.81 19.60 45.04
CA TRP A 166 27.07 19.29 43.63
C TRP A 166 27.49 17.83 43.35
N ARG A 167 28.06 17.12 44.34
CA ARG A 167 28.46 15.72 44.21
C ARG A 167 27.27 14.79 43.87
N PHE A 168 26.07 15.12 44.34
CA PHE A 168 24.86 14.34 44.05
C PHE A 168 24.28 14.61 42.65
N SER A 169 24.81 15.59 41.93
CA SER A 169 24.45 15.85 40.52
C SER A 169 25.16 14.90 39.55
N LEU A 170 26.26 14.25 39.93
CA LEU A 170 27.06 13.37 39.08
C LEU A 170 26.29 12.19 38.48
N PRO A 171 25.41 11.46 39.21
CA PRO A 171 24.62 10.38 38.63
C PRO A 171 23.66 10.84 37.51
N PHE A 172 23.07 12.05 37.69
CA PHE A 172 22.15 12.62 36.72
C PHE A 172 22.86 13.09 35.42
N LEU A 173 24.08 13.68 35.59
CA LEU A 173 24.94 13.98 34.44
C LEU A 173 25.34 12.73 33.67
N PHE A 174 25.65 11.66 34.39
CA PHE A 174 25.98 10.38 33.76
C PHE A 174 24.78 9.78 32.98
N ILE A 175 23.56 9.88 33.50
CA ILE A 175 22.34 9.48 32.81
C ILE A 175 22.13 10.31 31.54
N ILE A 176 22.28 11.63 31.59
CA ILE A 176 22.17 12.50 30.42
C ILE A 176 23.25 12.11 29.37
N MET A 177 24.49 11.90 29.83
CA MET A 177 25.58 11.48 28.95
C MET A 177 25.27 10.13 28.25
N LEU A 178 24.73 9.15 28.98
CA LEU A 178 24.32 7.88 28.41
C LEU A 178 23.20 8.05 27.37
N MET A 179 22.25 8.96 27.64
CA MET A 179 21.19 9.28 26.68
C MET A 179 21.75 9.91 25.40
N LEU A 180 22.66 10.86 25.53
CA LEU A 180 23.34 11.52 24.41
C LEU A 180 24.22 10.55 23.61
N ILE A 181 24.97 9.67 24.27
CA ILE A 181 25.77 8.62 23.62
C ILE A 181 24.85 7.66 22.87
N ARG A 182 23.74 7.26 23.50
CA ARG A 182 22.75 6.41 22.85
C ARG A 182 22.20 7.07 21.58
N ASP A 183 21.82 8.36 21.67
CA ASP A 183 21.26 9.11 20.54
C ASP A 183 22.31 9.28 19.42
N TYR A 184 23.56 9.53 19.77
CA TYR A 184 24.68 9.58 18.85
C TYR A 184 24.90 8.23 18.14
N LEU A 185 24.93 7.12 18.88
CA LEU A 185 25.07 5.78 18.33
C LEU A 185 23.86 5.32 17.49
N GLN A 186 22.68 5.94 17.70
CA GLN A 186 21.50 5.67 16.89
C GLN A 186 21.49 6.44 15.56
N ARG A 187 22.17 7.60 15.48
CA ARG A 187 22.30 8.38 14.24
C ARG A 187 23.08 7.65 13.16
N ASP A 188 24.06 6.85 13.54
CA ASP A 188 24.93 6.11 12.62
C ASP A 188 24.44 4.65 12.38
N ASN A 189 23.17 4.36 12.67
CA ASN A 189 22.65 3.02 12.38
C ASN A 189 22.50 2.87 10.84
N PRO A 190 23.23 1.97 10.20
CA PRO A 190 23.12 1.79 8.75
C PRO A 190 21.66 1.45 8.41
N ALA A 191 21.18 2.02 7.31
CA ALA A 191 19.85 1.68 6.81
C ALA A 191 19.78 0.16 6.60
N SER A 192 18.72 -0.46 7.08
CA SER A 192 18.51 -1.89 6.83
C SER A 192 18.20 -2.13 5.35
N ALA A 193 18.33 -3.37 4.88
CA ALA A 193 17.95 -3.74 3.53
C ALA A 193 16.46 -3.42 3.29
N LEU A 194 15.62 -3.60 4.30
CA LEU A 194 14.20 -3.23 4.24
C LEU A 194 14.00 -1.73 4.01
N ASP A 195 14.70 -0.86 4.79
CA ASP A 195 14.61 0.60 4.61
C ASP A 195 15.01 1.01 3.18
N LEU A 196 16.08 0.42 2.64
CA LEU A 196 16.52 0.71 1.27
C LEU A 196 15.48 0.29 0.22
N MET A 197 14.84 -0.87 0.39
CA MET A 197 13.79 -1.33 -0.53
C MET A 197 12.55 -0.45 -0.43
N VAL A 198 12.14 -0.02 0.77
CA VAL A 198 11.02 0.93 0.97
C VAL A 198 11.33 2.27 0.31
N ILE A 199 12.51 2.84 0.54
CA ILE A 199 12.94 4.10 -0.08
C ILE A 199 12.94 3.98 -1.60
N SER A 200 13.41 2.85 -2.14
CA SER A 200 13.36 2.58 -3.58
C SER A 200 11.93 2.53 -4.11
N ALA A 201 11.00 1.85 -3.42
CA ALA A 201 9.58 1.80 -3.79
C ALA A 201 8.93 3.19 -3.81
N LEU A 202 9.22 4.03 -2.80
CA LEU A 202 8.72 5.40 -2.72
C LEU A 202 9.32 6.31 -3.81
N SER A 203 10.59 6.10 -4.15
CA SER A 203 11.27 6.84 -5.23
C SER A 203 10.65 6.54 -6.59
N ARG A 204 10.26 5.29 -6.85
CA ARG A 204 9.61 4.86 -8.10
C ARG A 204 8.28 5.58 -8.35
N VAL A 205 7.54 5.91 -7.31
CA VAL A 205 6.29 6.68 -7.42
C VAL A 205 6.52 8.20 -7.39
N LYS A 206 7.77 8.64 -7.57
CA LYS A 206 8.16 10.06 -7.68
C LYS A 206 7.76 10.89 -6.45
N LEU A 207 7.84 10.30 -5.25
CA LEU A 207 7.65 11.03 -4.00
C LEU A 207 8.91 11.85 -3.66
N PRO A 208 8.77 13.12 -3.24
CA PRO A 208 9.91 13.91 -2.77
C PRO A 208 10.40 13.40 -1.42
N ASN A 209 11.69 13.45 -1.15
CA ASN A 209 12.27 13.07 0.15
C ASN A 209 11.76 11.70 0.68
N PRO A 210 11.95 10.60 -0.05
CA PRO A 210 11.35 9.30 0.29
C PRO A 210 11.77 8.79 1.68
N GLU A 211 12.95 9.14 2.16
CA GLU A 211 13.42 8.80 3.51
C GLU A 211 12.58 9.44 4.62
N GLN A 212 12.18 10.70 4.44
CA GLN A 212 11.30 11.39 5.37
C GLN A 212 9.89 10.80 5.33
N ILE A 213 9.36 10.58 4.12
CA ILE A 213 8.02 10.02 3.92
C ILE A 213 7.93 8.60 4.47
N ALA A 214 8.97 7.78 4.34
CA ALA A 214 9.01 6.46 4.93
C ALA A 214 8.76 6.48 6.45
N ASN A 215 9.24 7.49 7.15
CA ASN A 215 9.07 7.65 8.59
C ASN A 215 7.79 8.41 8.99
N SER A 216 7.01 8.90 8.04
CA SER A 216 5.76 9.62 8.29
C SER A 216 4.57 8.67 8.46
N TYR A 217 3.55 9.15 9.17
CA TYR A 217 2.24 8.51 9.25
C TYR A 217 1.34 9.00 8.11
N PRO A 218 0.33 8.21 7.69
CA PRO A 218 -0.57 8.62 6.62
C PRO A 218 -1.22 9.99 6.80
N HIS A 219 -1.62 10.34 8.00
CA HIS A 219 -2.27 11.62 8.32
C HIS A 219 -1.36 12.85 8.20
N GLU A 220 -0.03 12.66 8.11
CA GLU A 220 0.95 13.73 7.91
C GLU A 220 1.17 14.04 6.41
N LEU A 221 0.57 13.24 5.52
CA LEU A 221 0.76 13.32 4.08
C LEU A 221 -0.43 14.01 3.40
N SER A 222 -0.18 14.75 2.30
CA SER A 222 -1.25 15.24 1.44
C SER A 222 -1.96 14.09 0.71
N GLY A 223 -3.19 14.29 0.24
CA GLY A 223 -3.97 13.26 -0.47
C GLY A 223 -3.22 12.67 -1.68
N GLY A 224 -2.57 13.52 -2.48
CA GLY A 224 -1.75 13.04 -3.60
C GLY A 224 -0.51 12.25 -3.17
N MET A 225 0.09 12.55 -2.00
CA MET A 225 1.19 11.75 -1.45
C MET A 225 0.68 10.42 -0.91
N GLN A 226 -0.46 10.40 -0.21
CA GLN A 226 -1.11 9.16 0.25
C GLN A 226 -1.44 8.23 -0.91
N GLN A 227 -1.97 8.79 -2.01
CA GLN A 227 -2.24 8.03 -3.23
C GLN A 227 -0.97 7.41 -3.81
N ARG A 228 0.13 8.17 -3.89
CA ARG A 228 1.43 7.64 -4.34
C ARG A 228 1.99 6.56 -3.41
N VAL A 229 1.81 6.71 -2.10
CA VAL A 229 2.17 5.65 -1.12
C VAL A 229 1.36 4.39 -1.37
N MET A 230 0.05 4.51 -1.59
CA MET A 230 -0.80 3.35 -1.90
C MET A 230 -0.39 2.67 -3.22
N ILE A 231 0.00 3.45 -4.25
CA ILE A 231 0.56 2.91 -5.49
C ILE A 231 1.88 2.18 -5.20
N ALA A 232 2.78 2.76 -4.39
CA ALA A 232 4.02 2.10 -4.00
C ALA A 232 3.78 0.77 -3.27
N MET A 233 2.78 0.72 -2.38
CA MET A 233 2.35 -0.51 -1.72
C MET A 233 1.85 -1.57 -2.72
N ALA A 234 0.99 -1.18 -3.67
CA ALA A 234 0.46 -2.08 -4.68
C ALA A 234 1.57 -2.69 -5.58
N LEU A 235 2.67 -1.97 -5.76
CA LEU A 235 3.82 -2.38 -6.59
C LEU A 235 4.92 -3.10 -5.80
N ALA A 236 4.93 -3.00 -4.47
CA ALA A 236 5.99 -3.52 -3.62
C ALA A 236 6.18 -5.04 -3.74
N GLY A 237 5.11 -5.78 -4.04
CA GLY A 237 5.14 -7.24 -4.24
C GLY A 237 5.67 -7.70 -5.61
N LYS A 238 5.99 -6.77 -6.53
CA LYS A 238 6.34 -7.06 -7.94
C LYS A 238 5.21 -7.74 -8.72
N ALA A 239 3.98 -7.36 -8.43
CA ALA A 239 2.81 -7.83 -9.13
C ALA A 239 2.90 -7.53 -10.64
N LYS A 240 2.45 -8.47 -11.46
CA LYS A 240 2.39 -8.30 -12.92
C LYS A 240 1.07 -7.73 -13.41
N MET A 241 0.10 -7.63 -12.54
CA MET A 241 -1.19 -7.00 -12.80
C MET A 241 -1.52 -5.99 -11.72
N LEU A 242 -2.05 -4.85 -12.11
CA LEU A 242 -2.53 -3.80 -11.22
C LEU A 242 -4.02 -3.58 -11.44
N ILE A 243 -4.80 -3.66 -10.37
CA ILE A 243 -6.19 -3.24 -10.36
C ILE A 243 -6.23 -1.86 -9.72
N ALA A 244 -6.69 -0.86 -10.46
CA ALA A 244 -6.83 0.51 -9.99
C ALA A 244 -8.31 0.88 -9.91
N ASP A 245 -8.89 0.81 -8.72
CA ASP A 245 -10.29 1.11 -8.47
C ASP A 245 -10.46 2.60 -8.16
N GLU A 246 -10.89 3.37 -9.15
CA GLU A 246 -11.06 4.83 -9.10
C GLU A 246 -9.84 5.56 -8.51
N PRO A 247 -8.63 5.37 -9.03
CA PRO A 247 -7.38 5.77 -8.37
C PRO A 247 -7.18 7.29 -8.27
N THR A 248 -8.08 8.07 -8.83
CA THR A 248 -8.00 9.55 -8.88
C THR A 248 -9.20 10.24 -8.24
N THR A 249 -10.11 9.50 -7.64
CA THR A 249 -11.27 10.05 -6.95
C THR A 249 -10.81 10.94 -5.78
N ALA A 250 -11.48 12.08 -5.60
CA ALA A 250 -11.18 13.10 -4.59
C ALA A 250 -9.82 13.84 -4.74
N LEU A 251 -9.15 13.72 -5.90
CA LEU A 251 -7.96 14.49 -6.21
C LEU A 251 -8.29 15.67 -7.15
N ASP A 252 -7.49 16.74 -7.06
CA ASP A 252 -7.58 17.82 -8.03
C ASP A 252 -7.11 17.37 -9.42
N VAL A 253 -7.57 18.07 -10.48
CA VAL A 253 -7.34 17.69 -11.88
C VAL A 253 -5.85 17.55 -12.20
N THR A 254 -5.01 18.39 -11.60
CA THR A 254 -3.56 18.37 -11.86
C THR A 254 -2.91 17.12 -11.27
N ILE A 255 -3.26 16.78 -10.03
CA ILE A 255 -2.76 15.57 -9.37
C ILE A 255 -3.33 14.31 -10.04
N GLN A 256 -4.61 14.33 -10.44
CA GLN A 256 -5.23 13.25 -11.21
C GLN A 256 -4.42 12.91 -12.47
N ALA A 257 -4.09 13.91 -13.31
CA ALA A 257 -3.28 13.71 -14.50
C ALA A 257 -1.89 13.12 -14.17
N GLN A 258 -1.26 13.59 -13.08
CA GLN A 258 0.04 13.07 -12.65
C GLN A 258 -0.04 11.59 -12.18
N ILE A 259 -1.10 11.19 -11.49
CA ILE A 259 -1.30 9.80 -11.05
C ILE A 259 -1.55 8.87 -12.24
N LEU A 260 -2.39 9.29 -13.19
CA LEU A 260 -2.64 8.49 -14.39
C LEU A 260 -1.38 8.36 -15.26
N GLN A 261 -0.60 9.43 -15.40
CA GLN A 261 0.68 9.36 -16.10
C GLN A 261 1.68 8.44 -15.38
N LEU A 262 1.72 8.48 -14.03
CA LEU A 262 2.56 7.59 -13.24
C LEU A 262 2.19 6.11 -13.48
N ILE A 263 0.90 5.78 -13.48
CA ILE A 263 0.42 4.40 -13.74
C ILE A 263 0.83 3.97 -15.16
N LYS A 264 0.72 4.84 -16.16
CA LYS A 264 1.17 4.56 -17.54
C LYS A 264 2.67 4.34 -17.65
N ASP A 265 3.47 5.18 -16.96
CA ASP A 265 4.92 5.05 -16.97
C ASP A 265 5.33 3.69 -16.39
N ILE A 266 4.78 3.33 -15.22
CA ILE A 266 5.06 2.05 -14.55
C ILE A 266 4.59 0.86 -15.38
N GLN A 267 3.40 0.93 -15.97
CA GLN A 267 2.87 -0.12 -16.84
C GLN A 267 3.85 -0.42 -17.99
N ARG A 268 4.40 0.63 -18.62
CA ARG A 268 5.37 0.48 -19.73
C ARG A 268 6.73 -0.05 -19.25
N GLU A 269 7.25 0.48 -18.14
CA GLU A 269 8.54 0.09 -17.60
C GLU A 269 8.57 -1.38 -17.17
N GLU A 270 7.47 -1.89 -16.62
CA GLU A 270 7.39 -3.24 -16.06
C GLU A 270 6.62 -4.23 -16.93
N ASN A 271 6.09 -3.76 -18.06
CA ASN A 271 5.22 -4.54 -18.94
C ASN A 271 4.09 -5.24 -18.16
N MET A 272 3.48 -4.48 -17.21
CA MET A 272 2.41 -5.02 -16.39
C MET A 272 1.04 -4.78 -17.04
N SER A 273 0.06 -5.62 -16.72
CA SER A 273 -1.33 -5.40 -17.13
C SER A 273 -2.03 -4.50 -16.13
N VAL A 274 -2.90 -3.61 -16.58
CA VAL A 274 -3.65 -2.71 -15.69
C VAL A 274 -5.15 -2.82 -15.97
N LEU A 275 -5.93 -3.07 -14.93
CA LEU A 275 -7.39 -2.89 -14.95
C LEU A 275 -7.72 -1.57 -14.28
N LEU A 276 -8.06 -0.56 -15.10
CA LEU A 276 -8.45 0.76 -14.63
C LEU A 276 -9.98 0.85 -14.53
N ILE A 277 -10.47 1.03 -13.32
CA ILE A 277 -11.88 1.26 -13.05
C ILE A 277 -12.10 2.75 -12.85
N THR A 278 -13.07 3.30 -13.55
CA THR A 278 -13.46 4.71 -13.42
C THR A 278 -14.89 4.92 -13.91
N HIS A 279 -15.47 6.05 -13.55
CA HIS A 279 -16.71 6.55 -14.15
C HIS A 279 -16.46 7.68 -15.17
N ASP A 280 -15.19 8.06 -15.36
CA ASP A 280 -14.79 9.14 -16.29
C ASP A 280 -14.33 8.56 -17.64
N LEU A 281 -15.13 8.77 -18.67
CA LEU A 281 -14.83 8.33 -20.04
C LEU A 281 -13.64 9.06 -20.65
N GLY A 282 -13.37 10.30 -20.23
CA GLY A 282 -12.21 11.06 -20.69
C GLY A 282 -10.90 10.41 -20.24
N VAL A 283 -10.85 9.96 -18.98
CA VAL A 283 -9.71 9.23 -18.42
C VAL A 283 -9.46 7.94 -19.21
N VAL A 284 -10.51 7.20 -19.53
CA VAL A 284 -10.39 5.94 -20.30
C VAL A 284 -9.92 6.19 -21.71
N ALA A 285 -10.48 7.18 -22.40
CA ALA A 285 -10.11 7.51 -23.77
C ALA A 285 -8.63 7.90 -23.91
N GLU A 286 -8.05 8.53 -22.87
CA GLU A 286 -6.64 8.91 -22.85
C GLU A 286 -5.70 7.80 -22.38
N THR A 287 -6.21 6.84 -21.60
CA THR A 287 -5.34 5.94 -20.84
C THR A 287 -5.42 4.49 -21.30
N CYS A 288 -6.60 4.02 -21.70
CA CYS A 288 -6.87 2.61 -21.97
C CYS A 288 -6.78 2.25 -23.46
N GLU A 289 -6.35 1.04 -23.73
CA GLU A 289 -6.30 0.46 -25.08
C GLU A 289 -7.62 -0.20 -25.46
N LYS A 290 -8.28 -0.81 -24.47
CA LYS A 290 -9.60 -1.42 -24.56
C LYS A 290 -10.47 -0.98 -23.41
N VAL A 291 -11.77 -1.02 -23.61
CA VAL A 291 -12.75 -0.62 -22.61
C VAL A 291 -13.96 -1.55 -22.62
N ALA A 292 -14.48 -1.85 -21.42
CA ALA A 292 -15.78 -2.46 -21.25
C ALA A 292 -16.71 -1.50 -20.48
N VAL A 293 -17.94 -1.38 -20.95
CA VAL A 293 -18.98 -0.56 -20.32
C VAL A 293 -19.87 -1.47 -19.49
N MET A 294 -19.98 -1.12 -18.18
CA MET A 294 -20.76 -1.90 -17.23
C MET A 294 -22.04 -1.16 -16.82
N TYR A 295 -23.14 -1.86 -16.89
CA TYR A 295 -24.46 -1.36 -16.47
C TYR A 295 -25.23 -2.44 -15.72
N LYS A 296 -25.71 -2.14 -14.50
CA LYS A 296 -26.51 -3.03 -13.65
C LYS A 296 -26.00 -4.47 -13.57
N GLY A 297 -24.71 -4.64 -13.29
CA GLY A 297 -24.06 -5.94 -13.09
C GLY A 297 -23.75 -6.72 -14.36
N LYS A 298 -23.84 -6.08 -15.54
CA LYS A 298 -23.52 -6.70 -16.84
C LYS A 298 -22.58 -5.82 -17.65
N ILE A 299 -21.75 -6.43 -18.49
CA ILE A 299 -21.03 -5.74 -19.56
C ILE A 299 -22.01 -5.60 -20.73
N VAL A 300 -22.25 -4.35 -21.15
CA VAL A 300 -23.19 -4.03 -22.23
C VAL A 300 -22.50 -3.70 -23.54
N GLU A 301 -21.21 -3.30 -23.47
CA GLU A 301 -20.38 -2.96 -24.63
C GLU A 301 -18.91 -3.26 -24.30
N GLN A 302 -18.13 -3.68 -25.28
CA GLN A 302 -16.70 -3.94 -25.14
C GLN A 302 -15.98 -3.70 -26.48
#